data_3f888dddbce1d686fb072f3d0ddcd322
#
_entry.id   3f888dddbce1d686fb072f3d0ddcd322
#
_cell.length_a   1.000
_cell.length_b   1.000
_cell.length_c   1.000
_cell.angle_alpha   90.00
_cell.angle_beta   90.00
_cell.angle_gamma   90.00
#
_symmetry.space_group_name_H-M   'P 1'
#
loop_
_entity.id
_entity.type
_entity.pdbx_description
1 polymer ?
#
loop_
_entity_poly.entity_id
_entity_poly.type
_entity_poly.pdbx_seq_one_letter_code
_entity_poly.pdbx_strand_id
1 'polypeptide(L)'
;MEQNAQKEREKILEIKNLCMEFPAGKKKTVKALNNVTFDIYKGENFGLVGESGCGKTTLGRTLIRLYNPTSGEILFNGKNISGKLSKADRDYVTRNLSMIFQDPVSSLNPRMTVEEIIAEGLKTRGEKDKELIRKSVSSILN
;
A
#
# COMPACT_ATOMS: atom_id res chain seq x y z
N MET A 1 -26.21 -35.34 3.70
CA MET A 1 -25.90 -34.26 4.65
C MET A 1 -24.46 -33.84 4.38
N GLU A 2 -24.28 -32.95 3.43
CA GLU A 2 -22.97 -32.40 3.07
C GLU A 2 -22.73 -31.21 4.01
N GLN A 3 -21.90 -31.44 5.01
CA GLN A 3 -21.33 -30.35 5.80
C GLN A 3 -20.27 -29.67 4.95
N ASN A 4 -20.68 -28.60 4.24
CA ASN A 4 -19.77 -27.67 3.61
C ASN A 4 -18.93 -27.01 4.71
N ALA A 5 -17.76 -27.56 5.00
CA ALA A 5 -16.71 -26.88 5.75
C ALA A 5 -16.30 -25.67 4.91
N GLN A 6 -16.91 -24.51 5.15
CA GLN A 6 -16.40 -23.23 4.70
C GLN A 6 -14.99 -23.09 5.29
N LYS A 7 -13.99 -23.41 4.47
CA LYS A 7 -12.60 -23.11 4.78
C LYS A 7 -12.53 -21.62 5.06
N GLU A 8 -12.32 -21.23 6.31
CA GLU A 8 -12.17 -19.83 6.69
C GLU A 8 -11.11 -19.20 5.79
N ARG A 9 -11.53 -18.27 4.93
CA ARG A 9 -10.61 -17.60 4.02
C ARG A 9 -9.68 -16.71 4.85
N GLU A 10 -8.39 -16.88 4.69
CA GLU A 10 -7.36 -16.10 5.38
C GLU A 10 -7.46 -14.63 4.97
N LYS A 11 -7.74 -13.73 5.92
CA LYS A 11 -7.75 -12.29 5.71
C LYS A 11 -6.33 -11.77 5.61
N ILE A 12 -6.00 -11.10 4.52
CA ILE A 12 -4.69 -10.45 4.34
C ILE A 12 -4.74 -8.99 4.78
N LEU A 13 -5.89 -8.34 4.60
CA LEU A 13 -6.09 -6.94 4.97
C LEU A 13 -7.47 -6.77 5.60
N GLU A 14 -7.53 -6.16 6.79
CA GLU A 14 -8.76 -5.80 7.46
C GLU A 14 -8.76 -4.29 7.69
N ILE A 15 -9.81 -3.62 7.26
CA ILE A 15 -10.01 -2.19 7.44
C ILE A 15 -11.24 -1.99 8.31
N LYS A 16 -11.10 -1.26 9.43
CA LYS A 16 -12.16 -1.03 10.41
C LYS A 16 -12.33 0.45 10.69
N ASN A 17 -13.50 0.99 10.33
CA ASN A 17 -13.90 2.37 10.60
C ASN A 17 -12.85 3.41 10.17
N LEU A 18 -12.19 3.18 9.03
CA LEU A 18 -11.09 4.00 8.56
C LEU A 18 -11.57 5.38 8.13
N CYS A 19 -10.97 6.41 8.72
CA CYS A 19 -11.22 7.80 8.37
C CYS A 19 -9.91 8.47 7.94
N MET A 20 -10.02 9.38 6.97
CA MET A 20 -8.93 10.23 6.53
C MET A 20 -9.44 11.64 6.28
N GLU A 21 -8.86 12.60 6.97
CA GLU A 21 -9.20 14.02 6.86
C GLU A 21 -7.96 14.82 6.44
N PHE A 22 -8.16 15.77 5.54
CA PHE A 22 -7.13 16.71 5.13
C PHE A 22 -7.49 18.12 5.59
N PRO A 23 -6.53 18.90 6.09
CA PRO A 23 -6.77 20.30 6.41
C PRO A 23 -7.12 21.10 5.14
N ALA A 24 -8.18 21.88 5.20
CA ALA A 24 -8.68 22.72 4.10
C ALA A 24 -8.80 24.19 4.56
N GLY A 25 -7.68 24.82 4.94
CA GLY A 25 -7.63 26.21 5.44
C GLY A 25 -7.74 26.32 6.96
N LYS A 26 -7.93 27.57 7.47
CA LYS A 26 -7.70 27.90 8.89
C LYS A 26 -8.55 27.17 9.94
N LYS A 27 -9.64 26.49 9.60
CA LYS A 27 -10.48 25.73 10.56
C LYS A 27 -11.38 24.70 9.84
N LYS A 28 -11.08 24.33 8.59
CA LYS A 28 -11.91 23.39 7.83
C LYS A 28 -11.10 22.13 7.53
N THR A 29 -11.74 20.98 7.59
CA THR A 29 -11.20 19.70 7.13
C THR A 29 -12.09 19.14 6.02
N VAL A 30 -11.47 18.44 5.09
CA VAL A 30 -12.16 17.65 4.08
C VAL A 30 -12.04 16.19 4.47
N LYS A 31 -13.17 15.53 4.70
CA LYS A 31 -13.23 14.09 4.95
C LYS A 31 -13.10 13.34 3.62
N ALA A 32 -11.92 12.84 3.34
CA ALA A 32 -11.65 12.05 2.14
C ALA A 32 -12.05 10.58 2.30
N LEU A 33 -11.95 10.04 3.52
CA LEU A 33 -12.50 8.74 3.90
C LEU A 33 -13.36 8.93 5.14
N ASN A 34 -14.53 8.30 5.14
CA ASN A 34 -15.46 8.39 6.24
C ASN A 34 -15.98 7.00 6.62
N ASN A 35 -15.47 6.47 7.72
CA ASN A 35 -15.90 5.22 8.34
C ASN A 35 -15.88 4.01 7.37
N VAL A 36 -14.79 3.85 6.61
CA VAL A 36 -14.64 2.78 5.63
C VAL A 36 -14.30 1.47 6.33
N THR A 37 -15.05 0.40 6.05
CA THR A 37 -14.84 -0.93 6.64
C THR A 37 -15.01 -1.99 5.57
N PHE A 38 -14.00 -2.85 5.39
CA PHE A 38 -14.02 -4.04 4.53
C PHE A 38 -12.80 -4.92 4.79
N ASP A 39 -12.85 -6.15 4.29
CA ASP A 39 -11.75 -7.11 4.36
C ASP A 39 -11.31 -7.50 2.96
N ILE A 40 -10.02 -7.82 2.79
CA ILE A 40 -9.46 -8.45 1.59
C ILE A 40 -8.84 -9.78 2.00
N TYR A 41 -9.15 -10.82 1.22
CA TYR A 41 -8.68 -12.17 1.50
C TYR A 41 -7.49 -12.55 0.63
N LYS A 42 -6.70 -13.48 1.10
CA LYS A 42 -5.53 -13.98 0.39
C LYS A 42 -5.90 -14.57 -0.98
N GLY A 43 -5.19 -14.11 -2.01
CA GLY A 43 -5.45 -14.52 -3.40
C GLY A 43 -6.70 -13.88 -4.03
N GLU A 44 -7.30 -12.89 -3.38
CA GLU A 44 -8.48 -12.19 -3.90
C GLU A 44 -8.08 -11.03 -4.82
N ASN A 45 -8.84 -10.86 -5.89
CA ASN A 45 -8.86 -9.63 -6.68
C ASN A 45 -10.01 -8.76 -6.18
N PHE A 46 -9.69 -7.70 -5.44
CA PHE A 46 -10.67 -6.78 -4.87
C PHE A 46 -10.83 -5.54 -5.75
N GLY A 47 -12.05 -5.31 -6.27
CA GLY A 47 -12.38 -4.16 -7.10
C GLY A 47 -12.95 -3.00 -6.28
N LEU A 48 -12.36 -1.80 -6.40
CA LEU A 48 -12.86 -0.56 -5.81
C LEU A 48 -13.42 0.35 -6.89
N VAL A 49 -14.72 0.54 -6.89
CA VAL A 49 -15.47 1.33 -7.91
C VAL A 49 -16.10 2.55 -7.25
N GLY A 50 -16.24 3.63 -8.00
CA GLY A 50 -16.88 4.87 -7.56
C GLY A 50 -16.52 6.06 -8.45
N GLU A 51 -17.21 7.16 -8.27
CA GLU A 51 -17.03 8.39 -9.05
C GLU A 51 -15.63 9.03 -8.87
N SER A 52 -15.27 9.95 -9.77
CA SER A 52 -14.04 10.74 -9.60
C SER A 52 -14.12 11.56 -8.31
N GLY A 53 -13.03 11.57 -7.53
CA GLY A 53 -12.97 12.32 -6.27
C GLY A 53 -13.61 11.64 -5.05
N CYS A 54 -14.24 10.47 -5.18
CA CYS A 54 -14.88 9.78 -4.04
C CYS A 54 -13.90 9.14 -3.02
N GLY A 55 -12.59 9.36 -3.16
CA GLY A 55 -11.60 8.90 -2.17
C GLY A 55 -10.84 7.61 -2.52
N LYS A 56 -11.05 6.97 -3.68
CA LYS A 56 -10.34 5.72 -4.07
C LYS A 56 -8.82 5.81 -3.97
N THR A 57 -8.26 6.84 -4.56
CA THR A 57 -6.80 7.09 -4.52
C THR A 57 -6.32 7.38 -3.10
N THR A 58 -7.11 8.12 -2.32
CA THR A 58 -6.81 8.37 -0.91
C THR A 58 -6.81 7.07 -0.11
N LEU A 59 -7.79 6.20 -0.34
CA LEU A 59 -7.84 4.89 0.30
C LEU A 59 -6.59 4.07 -0.02
N GLY A 60 -6.26 3.89 -1.30
CA GLY A 60 -5.05 3.15 -1.70
C GLY A 60 -3.77 3.70 -1.06
N ARG A 61 -3.58 5.02 -1.07
CA ARG A 61 -2.42 5.67 -0.43
C ARG A 61 -2.41 5.52 1.09
N THR A 62 -3.56 5.48 1.72
CA THR A 62 -3.67 5.26 3.17
C THR A 62 -3.36 3.80 3.53
N LEU A 63 -3.79 2.84 2.73
CA LEU A 63 -3.52 1.41 2.96
C LEU A 63 -2.03 1.08 2.87
N ILE A 64 -1.31 1.66 1.92
CA ILE A 64 0.15 1.49 1.83
C ILE A 64 0.94 2.44 2.74
N ARG A 65 0.25 3.17 3.61
CA ARG A 65 0.84 4.08 4.62
C ARG A 65 1.64 5.26 4.05
N LEU A 66 1.31 5.71 2.84
CA LEU A 66 1.74 7.03 2.35
C LEU A 66 1.00 8.16 3.08
N TYR A 67 -0.25 7.94 3.46
CA TYR A 67 -1.01 8.80 4.35
C TYR A 67 -1.24 8.11 5.69
N ASN A 68 -1.13 8.87 6.78
CA ASN A 68 -1.49 8.36 8.09
C ASN A 68 -3.01 8.53 8.27
N PRO A 69 -3.78 7.48 8.58
CA PRO A 69 -5.21 7.62 8.83
C PRO A 69 -5.45 8.56 10.01
N THR A 70 -6.56 9.30 9.96
CA THR A 70 -6.99 10.16 11.05
C THR A 70 -7.53 9.33 12.21
N SER A 71 -8.27 8.27 11.89
CA SER A 71 -8.78 7.28 12.85
C SER A 71 -9.13 5.97 12.16
N GLY A 72 -9.50 4.96 12.95
CA GLY A 72 -9.79 3.62 12.49
C GLY A 72 -8.56 2.71 12.50
N GLU A 73 -8.74 1.49 12.04
CA GLU A 73 -7.71 0.45 12.07
C GLU A 73 -7.46 -0.14 10.70
N ILE A 74 -6.19 -0.44 10.44
CA ILE A 74 -5.70 -1.21 9.31
C ILE A 74 -4.87 -2.36 9.87
N LEU A 75 -5.35 -3.60 9.69
CA LEU A 75 -4.58 -4.78 10.03
C LEU A 75 -4.09 -5.44 8.74
N PHE A 76 -2.80 -5.65 8.65
CA PHE A 76 -2.17 -6.37 7.54
C PHE A 76 -1.54 -7.66 8.06
N ASN A 77 -2.02 -8.81 7.56
CA ASN A 77 -1.69 -10.14 8.10
C ASN A 77 -1.86 -10.20 9.63
N GLY A 78 -2.99 -9.67 10.14
CA GLY A 78 -3.30 -9.60 11.56
C GLY A 78 -2.50 -8.57 12.36
N LYS A 79 -1.52 -7.88 11.75
CA LYS A 79 -0.71 -6.86 12.40
C LYS A 79 -1.32 -5.49 12.22
N ASN A 80 -1.59 -4.76 13.30
CA ASN A 80 -2.10 -3.39 13.23
C ASN A 80 -0.99 -2.45 12.72
N ILE A 81 -1.29 -1.80 11.60
CA ILE A 81 -0.40 -0.83 10.95
C ILE A 81 -0.98 0.58 10.92
N SER A 82 -2.06 0.89 11.66
CA SER A 82 -2.76 2.19 11.61
C SER A 82 -2.01 3.32 12.29
N GLY A 83 -1.43 3.04 13.46
CA GLY A 83 -0.81 4.03 14.33
C GLY A 83 0.55 4.53 13.85
N LYS A 84 1.32 5.10 14.77
CA LYS A 84 2.71 5.50 14.52
C LYS A 84 3.56 4.23 14.32
N LEU A 85 4.05 4.05 13.10
CA LEU A 85 4.87 2.88 12.77
C LEU A 85 6.27 3.00 13.36
N SER A 86 6.75 1.93 13.98
CA SER A 86 8.17 1.76 14.28
C SER A 86 8.98 1.63 12.97
N LYS A 87 10.31 1.70 13.05
CA LYS A 87 11.16 1.46 11.88
C LYS A 87 10.92 0.06 11.29
N ALA A 88 10.86 -0.96 12.14
CA ALA A 88 10.61 -2.33 11.70
C ALA A 88 9.24 -2.50 11.02
N ASP A 89 8.21 -1.81 11.53
CA ASP A 89 6.88 -1.86 10.92
C ASP A 89 6.83 -1.15 9.56
N ARG A 90 7.54 -0.03 9.41
CA ARG A 90 7.67 0.64 8.10
C ARG A 90 8.37 -0.26 7.09
N ASP A 91 9.48 -0.86 7.48
CA ASP A 91 10.23 -1.80 6.63
C ASP A 91 9.33 -2.99 6.23
N TYR A 92 8.52 -3.50 7.17
CA TYR A 92 7.56 -4.56 6.88
C TYR A 92 6.49 -4.12 5.87
N VAL A 93 5.86 -2.97 6.07
CA VAL A 93 4.87 -2.40 5.14
C VAL A 93 5.48 -2.19 3.76
N THR A 94 6.64 -1.54 3.68
CA THR A 94 7.31 -1.22 2.40
C THR A 94 7.72 -2.47 1.61
N ARG A 95 8.06 -3.56 2.32
CA ARG A 95 8.44 -4.82 1.66
C ARG A 95 7.26 -5.63 1.15
N ASN A 96 6.10 -5.49 1.77
CA ASN A 96 4.95 -6.37 1.54
C ASN A 96 3.76 -5.68 0.87
N LEU A 97 3.70 -4.36 0.89
CA LEU A 97 2.66 -3.58 0.22
C LEU A 97 3.29 -2.67 -0.83
N SER A 98 2.76 -2.72 -2.03
CA SER A 98 3.19 -1.86 -3.14
C SER A 98 2.01 -1.27 -3.88
N MET A 99 2.24 -0.19 -4.60
CA MET A 99 1.22 0.48 -5.40
C MET A 99 1.80 0.83 -6.77
N ILE A 100 1.03 0.56 -7.81
CA ILE A 100 1.30 1.08 -9.15
C ILE A 100 0.50 2.37 -9.29
N PHE A 101 1.20 3.48 -9.56
CA PHE A 101 0.55 4.78 -9.73
C PHE A 101 -0.13 4.87 -11.10
N GLN A 102 -1.16 5.70 -11.20
CA GLN A 102 -1.95 5.89 -12.41
C GLN A 102 -1.11 6.44 -13.59
N ASP A 103 -0.12 7.25 -13.29
CA ASP A 103 0.89 7.71 -14.24
C ASP A 103 2.27 7.21 -13.78
N PRO A 104 2.71 6.04 -14.26
CA PRO A 104 3.98 5.47 -13.87
C PRO A 104 5.16 6.30 -14.40
N VAL A 105 5.03 6.96 -15.54
CA VAL A 105 6.12 7.74 -16.14
C VAL A 105 6.45 8.97 -15.30
N SER A 106 5.45 9.70 -14.82
CA SER A 106 5.67 10.85 -13.92
C SER A 106 6.20 10.44 -12.54
N SER A 107 6.06 9.16 -12.18
CA SER A 107 6.57 8.62 -10.91
C SER A 107 8.05 8.28 -10.96
N LEU A 108 8.64 8.21 -12.16
CA LEU A 108 10.06 7.92 -12.36
C LEU A 108 10.87 9.21 -12.26
N ASN A 109 12.05 9.12 -11.63
CA ASN A 109 12.96 10.26 -11.58
C ASN A 109 13.65 10.44 -12.95
N PRO A 110 13.38 11.53 -13.70
CA PRO A 110 13.94 11.72 -15.04
C PRO A 110 15.45 11.94 -15.08
N ARG A 111 16.09 12.10 -13.93
CA ARG A 111 17.56 12.23 -13.78
C ARG A 111 18.27 10.91 -13.54
N MET A 112 17.52 9.83 -13.40
CA MET A 112 18.06 8.50 -13.17
C MET A 112 17.99 7.66 -14.44
N THR A 113 18.98 6.80 -14.65
CA THR A 113 18.92 5.79 -15.70
C THR A 113 17.92 4.68 -15.34
N VAL A 114 17.46 3.93 -16.34
CA VAL A 114 16.54 2.79 -16.13
C VAL A 114 17.16 1.77 -15.15
N GLU A 115 18.46 1.51 -15.29
CA GLU A 115 19.20 0.63 -14.37
C GLU A 115 19.15 1.14 -12.92
N GLU A 116 19.35 2.44 -12.71
CA GLU A 116 19.33 3.07 -11.39
C GLU A 116 17.94 3.00 -10.76
N ILE A 117 16.87 3.25 -11.54
CA ILE A 117 15.49 3.18 -11.09
C ILE A 117 15.13 1.77 -10.62
N ILE A 118 15.47 0.75 -11.40
CA ILE A 118 15.20 -0.65 -11.03
C ILE A 118 16.05 -1.04 -9.81
N ALA A 119 17.33 -0.64 -9.79
CA ALA A 119 18.24 -0.93 -8.70
C ALA A 119 17.85 -0.25 -7.38
N GLU A 120 17.14 0.89 -7.43
CA GLU A 120 16.72 1.62 -6.23
C GLU A 120 15.85 0.76 -5.30
N GLY A 121 14.93 -0.02 -5.86
CA GLY A 121 14.10 -0.94 -5.09
C GLY A 121 14.91 -2.00 -4.33
N LEU A 122 15.98 -2.53 -4.92
CA LEU A 122 16.87 -3.49 -4.28
C LEU A 122 17.72 -2.83 -3.19
N LYS A 123 18.31 -1.67 -3.50
CA LYS A 123 19.12 -0.88 -2.54
C LYS A 123 18.30 -0.47 -1.31
N THR A 124 17.07 -0.03 -1.50
CA THR A 124 16.15 0.35 -0.42
C THR A 124 15.81 -0.84 0.49
N ARG A 125 15.80 -2.05 -0.06
CA ARG A 125 15.64 -3.29 0.71
C ARG A 125 16.91 -3.75 1.43
N GLY A 126 18.02 -3.01 1.28
CA GLY A 126 19.29 -3.25 1.95
C GLY A 126 20.29 -4.09 1.15
N GLU A 127 20.01 -4.36 -0.14
CA GLU A 127 20.97 -5.06 -0.99
C GLU A 127 22.17 -4.14 -1.29
N LYS A 128 23.38 -4.65 -1.06
CA LYS A 128 24.65 -3.93 -1.25
C LYS A 128 25.54 -4.56 -2.30
N ASP A 129 25.26 -5.81 -2.67
CA ASP A 129 26.04 -6.53 -3.67
C ASP A 129 25.73 -5.98 -5.07
N LYS A 130 26.72 -5.31 -5.66
CA LYS A 130 26.60 -4.68 -6.98
C LYS A 130 26.38 -5.69 -8.11
N GLU A 131 27.00 -6.87 -8.01
CA GLU A 131 26.82 -7.92 -9.03
C GLU A 131 25.42 -8.51 -8.98
N LEU A 132 24.91 -8.75 -7.78
CA LEU A 132 23.57 -9.27 -7.58
C LEU A 132 22.51 -8.26 -8.04
N ILE A 133 22.70 -6.96 -7.74
CA ILE A 133 21.87 -5.88 -8.26
C ILE A 133 21.87 -5.89 -9.79
N ARG A 134 23.04 -5.92 -10.41
CA ARG A 134 23.18 -5.90 -11.87
C ARG A 134 22.52 -7.10 -12.55
N LYS A 135 22.71 -8.30 -11.99
CA LYS A 135 22.04 -9.53 -12.48
C LYS A 135 20.52 -9.42 -12.39
N SER A 136 20.01 -8.92 -11.25
CA SER A 136 18.58 -8.75 -11.04
C SER A 136 17.98 -7.72 -12.01
N VAL A 137 18.66 -6.58 -12.22
CA VAL A 137 18.24 -5.56 -13.20
C VAL A 137 18.20 -6.16 -14.60
N SER A 138 19.26 -6.86 -15.01
CA SER A 138 19.33 -7.51 -16.33
C SER A 138 18.21 -8.54 -16.54
N SER A 139 17.84 -9.28 -15.49
CA SER A 139 16.75 -10.26 -15.54
C SER A 139 15.34 -9.62 -15.67
N ILE A 140 15.18 -8.38 -15.25
CA ILE A 140 13.90 -7.64 -15.36
C ILE A 140 13.77 -7.01 -16.75
N LEU A 141 14.89 -6.68 -17.41
CA LEU A 141 14.91 -6.03 -18.71
C LEU A 141 14.87 -7.00 -19.91
N ASN A 142 15.06 -8.31 -19.68
CA ASN A 142 14.94 -9.39 -20.67
C ASN A 142 13.61 -10.11 -20.56
#